data_d626188e070912c6dfe4040cdc20f6fc
#
_entry.id   d626188e070912c6dfe4040cdc20f6fc
#
_cell.length_a   1.000
_cell.length_b   1.000
_cell.length_c   1.000
_cell.angle_alpha   90.00
_cell.angle_beta   90.00
_cell.angle_gamma   90.00
#
_symmetry.space_group_name_H-M   'P 1'
#
loop_
_entity.id
_entity.type
_entity.pdbx_description
1 polymer ?
#
loop_
_entity_poly.entity_id
_entity_poly.type
_entity_poly.pdbx_seq_one_letter_code
_entity_poly.pdbx_strand_id
1 'polypeptide(L)'
;MNEITHRSKTRKVRVGDLTIGGSNEVIIQSMTTTKTHDVEATVAEILRLEEAGCQIVRVACPDERAANALADIKKRIHIPLVADIHFDYKLALKAIEAGVDKIRINPGNIGRKEKVEAVVNAAKAKGVPIRIGVNAGSLERKILEKYGYPTADGMVESALHHIKILEDLDFHDIIVSMKASDINLAIEAYEKASRAFDYPLHLGITESGTLFSGTIKSAAGLGAILSKGIGNTLRVSLSADPVEEVKVAKELLKSFGLASNMPTLISCPTCGRI
;
A
#
# COMPACT_ATOMS: atom_id res chain seq x y z
N MET A 1 -7.59 -2.87 -27.30
CA MET A 1 -7.63 -1.40 -27.10
C MET A 1 -7.23 -1.14 -25.66
N ASN A 2 -6.20 -0.33 -25.40
CA ASN A 2 -5.86 0.06 -24.04
C ASN A 2 -6.94 1.05 -23.57
N GLU A 3 -7.87 0.56 -22.79
CA GLU A 3 -8.89 1.40 -22.17
C GLU A 3 -8.22 2.41 -21.24
N ILE A 4 -8.53 3.68 -21.42
CA ILE A 4 -7.96 4.74 -20.56
C ILE A 4 -8.67 4.68 -19.21
N THR A 5 -8.02 4.09 -18.23
CA THR A 5 -8.54 3.95 -16.86
C THR A 5 -8.00 5.05 -15.95
N HIS A 6 -8.58 5.22 -14.77
CA HIS A 6 -8.02 6.13 -13.76
C HIS A 6 -6.55 5.79 -13.45
N ARG A 7 -6.23 4.49 -13.24
CA ARG A 7 -4.86 4.07 -12.89
C ARG A 7 -3.81 4.43 -13.95
N SER A 8 -4.19 4.46 -15.24
CA SER A 8 -3.27 4.83 -16.33
C SER A 8 -3.01 6.34 -16.43
N LYS A 9 -3.83 7.16 -15.76
CA LYS A 9 -3.70 8.63 -15.72
C LYS A 9 -2.98 9.16 -14.49
N THR A 10 -2.72 8.30 -13.50
CA THR A 10 -2.01 8.73 -12.29
C THR A 10 -0.57 9.09 -12.59
N ARG A 11 0.02 9.93 -11.76
CA ARG A 11 1.47 10.24 -11.80
C ARG A 11 2.28 8.97 -11.70
N LYS A 12 3.47 8.99 -12.30
CA LYS A 12 4.44 7.91 -12.19
C LYS A 12 5.32 8.14 -10.97
N VAL A 13 5.40 7.17 -10.09
CA VAL A 13 6.25 7.20 -8.89
C VAL A 13 7.19 6.00 -8.94
N ARG A 14 8.49 6.24 -8.85
CA ARG A 14 9.50 5.19 -8.86
C ARG A 14 9.65 4.61 -7.45
N VAL A 15 9.68 3.27 -7.34
CA VAL A 15 9.92 2.53 -6.10
C VAL A 15 10.93 1.42 -6.38
N GLY A 16 12.18 1.63 -6.04
CA GLY A 16 13.27 0.77 -6.50
C GLY A 16 13.32 0.72 -8.02
N ASP A 17 13.25 -0.48 -8.59
CA ASP A 17 13.24 -0.71 -10.04
C ASP A 17 11.82 -0.66 -10.66
N LEU A 18 10.80 -0.52 -9.85
CA LEU A 18 9.41 -0.48 -10.29
C LEU A 18 8.93 0.96 -10.50
N THR A 19 8.00 1.12 -11.45
CA THR A 19 7.24 2.36 -11.64
C THR A 19 5.78 2.11 -11.30
N ILE A 20 5.26 2.85 -10.33
CA ILE A 20 3.86 2.78 -9.90
C ILE A 20 3.10 3.95 -10.53
N GLY A 21 1.97 3.67 -11.17
CA GLY A 21 1.16 4.68 -11.85
C GLY A 21 1.51 4.88 -13.32
N GLY A 22 0.68 5.63 -14.02
CA GLY A 22 0.85 5.93 -15.44
C GLY A 22 0.68 4.74 -16.38
N SER A 23 0.16 3.62 -15.89
CA SER A 23 -0.13 2.40 -16.66
C SER A 23 -1.34 1.67 -16.09
N ASN A 24 -1.81 0.62 -16.79
CA ASN A 24 -2.87 -0.25 -16.29
C ASN A 24 -2.38 -1.36 -15.34
N GLU A 25 -1.08 -1.41 -15.09
CA GLU A 25 -0.47 -2.39 -14.19
C GLU A 25 -0.91 -2.16 -12.74
N VAL A 26 -1.13 -3.26 -12.02
CA VAL A 26 -1.42 -3.26 -10.58
C VAL A 26 -0.40 -4.14 -9.89
N ILE A 27 0.43 -3.53 -9.04
CA ILE A 27 1.55 -4.18 -8.37
C ILE A 27 1.10 -4.81 -7.05
N ILE A 28 1.49 -6.06 -6.80
CA ILE A 28 1.19 -6.80 -5.58
C ILE A 28 2.21 -6.43 -4.50
N GLN A 29 1.72 -5.92 -3.37
CA GLN A 29 2.49 -5.69 -2.17
C GLN A 29 2.00 -6.59 -1.05
N SER A 30 2.91 -7.16 -0.25
CA SER A 30 2.60 -7.82 1.02
C SER A 30 3.36 -7.19 2.19
N MET A 31 3.23 -7.75 3.37
CA MET A 31 3.89 -7.29 4.58
C MET A 31 4.32 -8.49 5.42
N THR A 32 5.51 -8.43 5.99
CA THR A 32 6.00 -9.46 6.92
C THR A 32 5.24 -9.45 8.24
N THR A 33 5.18 -10.60 8.87
CA THR A 33 4.65 -10.79 10.23
C THR A 33 5.76 -10.95 11.26
N THR A 34 6.99 -11.22 10.81
CA THR A 34 8.17 -11.33 11.66
C THR A 34 8.52 -9.99 12.33
N LYS A 35 9.21 -10.07 13.45
CA LYS A 35 9.81 -8.88 14.07
C LYS A 35 10.98 -8.41 13.22
N THR A 36 10.93 -7.21 12.68
CA THR A 36 11.90 -6.69 11.70
C THR A 36 13.35 -6.73 12.19
N HIS A 37 13.59 -6.62 13.51
CA HIS A 37 14.94 -6.74 14.07
C HIS A 37 15.48 -8.17 14.08
N ASP A 38 14.66 -9.19 13.86
CA ASP A 38 15.09 -10.55 13.54
C ASP A 38 15.33 -10.64 12.04
N VAL A 39 16.53 -10.30 11.63
CA VAL A 39 16.94 -10.22 10.22
C VAL A 39 16.76 -11.56 9.52
N GLU A 40 17.18 -12.67 10.16
CA GLU A 40 17.12 -14.00 9.55
C GLU A 40 15.68 -14.43 9.26
N ALA A 41 14.81 -14.33 10.26
CA ALA A 41 13.40 -14.67 10.09
C ALA A 41 12.71 -13.75 9.08
N THR A 42 13.02 -12.45 9.09
CA THR A 42 12.42 -11.48 8.19
C THR A 42 12.86 -11.71 6.74
N VAL A 43 14.13 -11.94 6.49
CA VAL A 43 14.63 -12.25 5.15
C VAL A 43 14.03 -13.57 4.64
N ALA A 44 14.00 -14.62 5.47
CA ALA A 44 13.39 -15.88 5.07
C ALA A 44 11.90 -15.73 4.68
N GLU A 45 11.14 -14.95 5.44
CA GLU A 45 9.74 -14.66 5.10
C GLU A 45 9.62 -13.87 3.79
N ILE A 46 10.46 -12.85 3.58
CA ILE A 46 10.47 -12.05 2.35
C ILE A 46 10.79 -12.91 1.13
N LEU A 47 11.78 -13.78 1.19
CA LEU A 47 12.13 -14.67 0.08
C LEU A 47 10.96 -15.62 -0.28
N ARG A 48 10.22 -16.13 0.71
CA ARG A 48 8.99 -16.89 0.46
C ARG A 48 7.91 -16.04 -0.24
N LEU A 49 7.80 -14.77 0.13
CA LEU A 49 6.87 -13.83 -0.52
C LEU A 49 7.31 -13.54 -1.96
N GLU A 50 8.59 -13.37 -2.22
CA GLU A 50 9.16 -13.22 -3.57
C GLU A 50 8.81 -14.43 -4.44
N GLU A 51 9.07 -15.63 -3.95
CA GLU A 51 8.75 -16.89 -4.64
C GLU A 51 7.24 -17.00 -4.96
N ALA A 52 6.37 -16.54 -4.05
CA ALA A 52 4.94 -16.48 -4.28
C ALA A 52 4.54 -15.44 -5.34
N GLY A 53 5.42 -14.51 -5.71
CA GLY A 53 5.20 -13.45 -6.69
C GLY A 53 4.82 -12.09 -6.10
N CYS A 54 5.17 -11.84 -4.84
CA CYS A 54 5.13 -10.51 -4.26
C CYS A 54 6.12 -9.60 -4.99
N GLN A 55 5.71 -8.38 -5.31
CA GLN A 55 6.54 -7.45 -6.08
C GLN A 55 7.11 -6.31 -5.21
N ILE A 56 6.48 -6.02 -4.07
CA ILE A 56 6.95 -5.05 -3.08
C ILE A 56 6.67 -5.62 -1.69
N VAL A 57 7.64 -5.56 -0.78
CA VAL A 57 7.43 -5.98 0.60
C VAL A 57 7.48 -4.80 1.57
N ARG A 58 6.62 -4.82 2.59
CA ARG A 58 6.61 -3.87 3.69
C ARG A 58 6.99 -4.56 4.99
N VAL A 59 7.85 -3.90 5.77
CA VAL A 59 8.23 -4.31 7.13
C VAL A 59 7.84 -3.24 8.13
N ALA A 60 7.47 -3.62 9.35
CA ALA A 60 7.22 -2.68 10.42
C ALA A 60 8.54 -2.08 10.93
N CYS A 61 8.57 -0.78 11.17
CA CYS A 61 9.72 -0.09 11.77
C CYS A 61 9.27 0.67 13.03
N PRO A 62 8.94 -0.06 14.12
CA PRO A 62 8.40 0.54 15.33
C PRO A 62 9.46 1.17 16.24
N ASP A 63 10.70 0.73 16.16
CA ASP A 63 11.78 1.10 17.04
C ASP A 63 13.14 1.15 16.32
N GLU A 64 14.15 1.57 17.06
CA GLU A 64 15.52 1.73 16.55
C GLU A 64 16.18 0.41 16.17
N ARG A 65 15.84 -0.69 16.84
CA ARG A 65 16.38 -2.02 16.49
C ARG A 65 15.88 -2.46 15.11
N ALA A 66 14.58 -2.24 14.84
CA ALA A 66 14.00 -2.48 13.54
C ALA A 66 14.66 -1.61 12.46
N ALA A 67 14.85 -0.31 12.73
CA ALA A 67 15.48 0.60 11.78
C ALA A 67 16.93 0.19 11.45
N ASN A 68 17.70 -0.26 12.44
CA ASN A 68 19.08 -0.71 12.25
C ASN A 68 19.18 -2.02 11.43
N ALA A 69 18.14 -2.85 11.44
CA ALA A 69 18.09 -4.10 10.68
C ALA A 69 17.80 -3.91 9.17
N LEU A 70 17.23 -2.78 8.78
CA LEU A 70 16.74 -2.55 7.41
C LEU A 70 17.84 -2.68 6.34
N ALA A 71 19.05 -2.18 6.61
CA ALA A 71 20.15 -2.23 5.66
C ALA A 71 20.60 -3.68 5.38
N ASP A 72 20.61 -4.54 6.40
CA ASP A 72 21.00 -5.93 6.25
C ASP A 72 19.90 -6.76 5.58
N ILE A 73 18.64 -6.47 5.87
CA ILE A 73 17.49 -7.05 5.16
C ILE A 73 17.56 -6.66 3.69
N LYS A 74 17.73 -5.37 3.38
CA LYS A 74 17.74 -4.85 2.00
C LYS A 74 18.82 -5.50 1.12
N LYS A 75 19.98 -5.81 1.66
CA LYS A 75 21.08 -6.48 0.93
C LYS A 75 20.77 -7.92 0.51
N ARG A 76 19.79 -8.55 1.15
CA ARG A 76 19.53 -9.99 1.04
C ARG A 76 18.22 -10.33 0.32
N ILE A 77 17.49 -9.32 -0.11
CA ILE A 77 16.19 -9.43 -0.82
C ILE A 77 16.31 -8.82 -2.22
N HIS A 78 15.41 -9.19 -3.13
CA HIS A 78 15.46 -8.78 -4.53
C HIS A 78 14.34 -7.80 -4.93
N ILE A 79 13.27 -7.72 -4.12
CA ILE A 79 12.16 -6.80 -4.36
C ILE A 79 12.29 -5.51 -3.53
N PRO A 80 11.64 -4.41 -3.94
CA PRO A 80 11.63 -3.17 -3.19
C PRO A 80 11.13 -3.33 -1.75
N LEU A 81 11.87 -2.71 -0.81
CA LEU A 81 11.60 -2.70 0.62
C LEU A 81 10.89 -1.42 1.04
N VAL A 82 9.78 -1.55 1.78
CA VAL A 82 9.03 -0.43 2.37
C VAL A 82 9.13 -0.46 3.88
N ALA A 83 9.60 0.63 4.48
CA ALA A 83 9.55 0.80 5.94
C ALA A 83 8.24 1.48 6.37
N ASP A 84 7.53 0.85 7.31
CA ASP A 84 6.29 1.38 7.89
C ASP A 84 6.58 2.09 9.21
N ILE A 85 6.53 3.43 9.18
CA ILE A 85 6.86 4.29 10.32
C ILE A 85 5.61 5.08 10.71
N HIS A 86 5.26 5.08 12.00
CA HIS A 86 4.02 5.71 12.46
C HIS A 86 4.23 7.12 13.02
N PHE A 87 5.22 7.34 13.90
CA PHE A 87 5.29 8.58 14.67
C PHE A 87 6.69 9.21 14.77
N ASP A 88 7.76 8.40 14.76
CA ASP A 88 9.11 8.92 15.00
C ASP A 88 9.83 9.22 13.68
N TYR A 89 10.06 10.53 13.44
CA TYR A 89 10.78 11.01 12.27
C TYR A 89 12.22 10.50 12.20
N LYS A 90 12.87 10.21 13.34
CA LYS A 90 14.25 9.68 13.37
C LYS A 90 14.32 8.29 12.76
N LEU A 91 13.29 7.46 12.97
CA LEU A 91 13.19 6.15 12.34
C LEU A 91 13.01 6.29 10.82
N ALA A 92 12.26 7.30 10.35
CA ALA A 92 12.13 7.58 8.93
C ALA A 92 13.48 7.96 8.31
N LEU A 93 14.26 8.83 8.97
CA LEU A 93 15.60 9.21 8.51
C LEU A 93 16.54 8.01 8.45
N LYS A 94 16.57 7.17 9.50
CA LYS A 94 17.37 5.93 9.51
C LYS A 94 16.95 4.94 8.43
N ALA A 95 15.64 4.78 8.18
CA ALA A 95 15.16 3.90 7.13
C ALA A 95 15.60 4.38 5.74
N ILE A 96 15.51 5.69 5.46
CA ILE A 96 15.97 6.30 4.21
C ILE A 96 17.49 6.09 4.05
N GLU A 97 18.27 6.31 5.11
CA GLU A 97 19.72 6.09 5.11
C GLU A 97 20.08 4.62 4.89
N ALA A 98 19.31 3.69 5.47
CA ALA A 98 19.46 2.26 5.27
C ALA A 98 19.17 1.79 3.84
N GLY A 99 18.63 2.65 2.98
CA GLY A 99 18.41 2.38 1.55
C GLY A 99 17.09 1.69 1.26
N VAL A 100 16.03 1.92 2.06
CA VAL A 100 14.69 1.45 1.71
C VAL A 100 14.18 2.16 0.46
N ASP A 101 13.35 1.47 -0.32
CA ASP A 101 12.85 1.98 -1.61
C ASP A 101 11.59 2.84 -1.46
N LYS A 102 10.93 2.81 -0.31
CA LYS A 102 9.76 3.64 0.02
C LYS A 102 9.57 3.68 1.54
N ILE A 103 9.07 4.79 2.05
CA ILE A 103 8.57 4.87 3.42
C ILE A 103 7.05 5.06 3.45
N ARG A 104 6.41 4.51 4.48
CA ARG A 104 5.02 4.81 4.78
C ARG A 104 4.94 5.63 6.05
N ILE A 105 4.43 6.84 5.92
CA ILE A 105 4.19 7.77 7.02
C ILE A 105 2.90 8.56 6.78
N ASN A 106 2.39 9.19 7.85
CA ASN A 106 1.41 10.27 7.73
C ASN A 106 2.10 11.56 8.19
N PRO A 107 2.38 12.51 7.29
CA PRO A 107 3.15 13.72 7.63
C PRO A 107 2.61 14.48 8.85
N GLY A 108 1.29 14.57 8.99
CA GLY A 108 0.65 15.21 10.14
C GLY A 108 0.88 14.51 11.49
N ASN A 109 1.30 13.22 11.48
CA ASN A 109 1.57 12.46 12.70
C ASN A 109 3.05 12.44 13.09
N ILE A 110 3.94 12.90 12.21
CA ILE A 110 5.40 12.91 12.45
C ILE A 110 5.81 14.01 13.45
N GLY A 111 5.00 15.03 13.60
CA GLY A 111 5.19 16.10 14.57
C GLY A 111 5.32 17.49 13.93
N ARG A 112 6.20 18.33 14.49
CA ARG A 112 6.35 19.72 14.04
C ARG A 112 6.90 19.79 12.61
N LYS A 113 6.66 20.93 11.95
CA LYS A 113 7.04 21.20 10.56
C LYS A 113 8.50 20.86 10.26
N GLU A 114 9.43 21.24 11.14
CA GLU A 114 10.87 21.00 10.94
C GLU A 114 11.21 19.50 10.86
N LYS A 115 10.46 18.65 11.58
CA LYS A 115 10.65 17.19 11.53
C LYS A 115 10.15 16.61 10.20
N VAL A 116 9.03 17.12 9.71
CA VAL A 116 8.50 16.73 8.38
C VAL A 116 9.45 17.18 7.29
N GLU A 117 9.95 18.42 7.34
CA GLU A 117 10.95 18.95 6.41
C GLU A 117 12.22 18.11 6.39
N ALA A 118 12.73 17.68 7.55
CA ALA A 118 13.90 16.81 7.62
C ALA A 118 13.68 15.48 6.88
N VAL A 119 12.53 14.83 7.08
CA VAL A 119 12.18 13.57 6.40
C VAL A 119 12.02 13.79 4.89
N VAL A 120 11.33 14.85 4.47
CA VAL A 120 11.10 15.16 3.06
C VAL A 120 12.43 15.47 2.36
N ASN A 121 13.30 16.26 2.98
CA ASN A 121 14.62 16.57 2.41
C ASN A 121 15.48 15.30 2.26
N ALA A 122 15.48 14.42 3.24
CA ALA A 122 16.18 13.14 3.16
C ALA A 122 15.59 12.25 2.04
N ALA A 123 14.26 12.17 1.96
CA ALA A 123 13.55 11.43 0.92
C ALA A 123 13.88 11.96 -0.49
N LYS A 124 13.84 13.29 -0.69
CA LYS A 124 14.26 13.94 -1.95
C LYS A 124 15.69 13.60 -2.32
N ALA A 125 16.61 13.73 -1.38
CA ALA A 125 18.05 13.51 -1.63
C ALA A 125 18.36 12.08 -2.07
N LYS A 126 17.54 11.10 -1.65
CA LYS A 126 17.71 9.68 -1.96
C LYS A 126 16.73 9.15 -3.02
N GLY A 127 15.79 9.97 -3.49
CA GLY A 127 14.74 9.55 -4.43
C GLY A 127 13.78 8.51 -3.82
N VAL A 128 13.49 8.60 -2.52
CA VAL A 128 12.62 7.68 -1.78
C VAL A 128 11.21 8.25 -1.73
N PRO A 129 10.22 7.63 -2.39
CA PRO A 129 8.84 8.08 -2.35
C PRO A 129 8.19 7.85 -0.98
N ILE A 130 7.16 8.65 -0.71
CA ILE A 130 6.39 8.60 0.53
C ILE A 130 4.98 8.08 0.24
N ARG A 131 4.55 7.05 0.99
CA ARG A 131 3.16 6.63 0.99
C ARG A 131 2.42 7.19 2.20
N ILE A 132 1.40 8.01 1.93
CA ILE A 132 0.42 8.46 2.90
C ILE A 132 -0.58 7.33 3.16
N GLY A 133 -0.81 6.98 4.42
CA GLY A 133 -1.71 5.89 4.80
C GLY A 133 -2.88 6.37 5.64
N VAL A 134 -3.98 6.78 5.00
CA VAL A 134 -5.22 7.11 5.70
C VAL A 134 -5.96 5.83 6.07
N ASN A 135 -6.35 5.72 7.33
CA ASN A 135 -7.19 4.62 7.84
C ASN A 135 -8.42 5.20 8.54
N ALA A 136 -9.60 4.67 8.24
CA ALA A 136 -10.85 5.07 8.88
C ALA A 136 -10.80 4.97 10.41
N GLY A 137 -10.14 3.93 10.94
CA GLY A 137 -10.02 3.71 12.38
C GLY A 137 -9.02 4.62 13.11
N SER A 138 -8.27 5.49 12.38
CA SER A 138 -7.26 6.37 12.97
C SER A 138 -7.23 7.76 12.30
N LEU A 139 -8.41 8.26 11.93
CA LEU A 139 -8.57 9.62 11.42
C LEU A 139 -8.25 10.66 12.50
N GLU A 140 -7.78 11.80 12.07
CA GLU A 140 -7.46 12.93 12.95
C GLU A 140 -8.71 13.41 13.69
N ARG A 141 -8.52 13.79 14.96
CA ARG A 141 -9.60 14.23 15.82
C ARG A 141 -10.45 15.34 15.20
N LYS A 142 -9.82 16.31 14.52
CA LYS A 142 -10.53 17.41 13.84
C LYS A 142 -11.45 16.92 12.75
N ILE A 143 -11.07 15.87 12.02
CA ILE A 143 -11.91 15.25 10.98
C ILE A 143 -13.10 14.55 11.63
N LEU A 144 -12.85 13.78 12.70
CA LEU A 144 -13.92 13.10 13.43
C LEU A 144 -14.90 14.10 14.09
N GLU A 145 -14.43 15.21 14.63
CA GLU A 145 -15.29 16.26 15.19
C GLU A 145 -16.17 16.93 14.12
N LYS A 146 -15.63 17.10 12.89
CA LYS A 146 -16.37 17.69 11.76
C LYS A 146 -17.45 16.76 11.18
N TYR A 147 -17.14 15.47 11.04
CA TYR A 147 -18.02 14.52 10.35
C TYR A 147 -18.81 13.60 11.32
N GLY A 148 -18.52 13.65 12.62
CA GLY A 148 -19.16 12.81 13.66
C GLY A 148 -18.67 11.38 13.74
N TYR A 149 -18.29 10.79 12.58
CA TYR A 149 -17.77 9.42 12.43
C TYR A 149 -16.90 9.31 11.16
N PRO A 150 -16.18 8.21 10.95
CA PRO A 150 -15.38 8.03 9.74
C PRO A 150 -16.27 7.99 8.48
N THR A 151 -16.08 8.97 7.59
CA THR A 151 -16.77 9.07 6.30
C THR A 151 -15.76 9.07 5.16
N ALA A 152 -16.21 8.74 3.94
CA ALA A 152 -15.37 8.82 2.76
C ALA A 152 -14.86 10.25 2.51
N ASP A 153 -15.70 11.27 2.70
CA ASP A 153 -15.29 12.67 2.59
C ASP A 153 -14.23 13.05 3.63
N GLY A 154 -14.40 12.63 4.88
CA GLY A 154 -13.40 12.83 5.94
C GLY A 154 -12.07 12.16 5.63
N MET A 155 -12.09 10.94 5.07
CA MET A 155 -10.88 10.25 4.63
C MET A 155 -10.17 10.99 3.49
N VAL A 156 -10.90 11.50 2.51
CA VAL A 156 -10.33 12.28 1.41
C VAL A 156 -9.77 13.61 1.91
N GLU A 157 -10.47 14.30 2.81
CA GLU A 157 -9.98 15.54 3.43
C GLU A 157 -8.67 15.30 4.20
N SER A 158 -8.57 14.20 4.97
CA SER A 158 -7.34 13.78 5.63
C SER A 158 -6.21 13.54 4.62
N ALA A 159 -6.49 12.81 3.53
CA ALA A 159 -5.50 12.56 2.48
C ALA A 159 -4.99 13.86 1.85
N LEU A 160 -5.90 14.76 1.47
CA LEU A 160 -5.56 16.06 0.87
C LEU A 160 -4.74 16.93 1.83
N HIS A 161 -5.05 16.90 3.13
CA HIS A 161 -4.25 17.60 4.14
C HIS A 161 -2.80 17.09 4.16
N HIS A 162 -2.61 15.77 4.19
CA HIS A 162 -1.27 15.18 4.18
C HIS A 162 -0.53 15.39 2.85
N ILE A 163 -1.23 15.32 1.73
CA ILE A 163 -0.68 15.63 0.39
C ILE A 163 -0.18 17.07 0.36
N LYS A 164 -1.02 18.02 0.81
CA LYS A 164 -0.66 19.43 0.83
C LYS A 164 0.60 19.72 1.64
N ILE A 165 0.78 19.08 2.80
CA ILE A 165 2.00 19.23 3.60
C ILE A 165 3.25 18.87 2.79
N LEU A 166 3.19 17.80 1.97
CA LEU A 166 4.31 17.36 1.13
C LEU A 166 4.48 18.28 -0.09
N GLU A 167 3.39 18.70 -0.74
CA GLU A 167 3.42 19.64 -1.87
C GLU A 167 3.95 21.02 -1.48
N ASP A 168 3.60 21.52 -0.29
CA ASP A 168 4.13 22.78 0.25
C ASP A 168 5.67 22.72 0.46
N LEU A 169 6.25 21.52 0.52
CA LEU A 169 7.69 21.26 0.54
C LEU A 169 8.22 20.87 -0.85
N ASP A 170 7.44 21.07 -1.92
CA ASP A 170 7.78 20.69 -3.30
C ASP A 170 8.15 19.19 -3.41
N PHE A 171 7.37 18.30 -2.77
CA PHE A 171 7.54 16.85 -2.82
C PHE A 171 6.33 16.20 -3.48
N HIS A 172 6.57 15.47 -4.59
CA HIS A 172 5.52 14.92 -5.45
C HIS A 172 5.61 13.40 -5.67
N ASP A 173 6.65 12.73 -5.15
CA ASP A 173 6.76 11.27 -5.20
C ASP A 173 5.87 10.62 -4.14
N ILE A 174 4.57 10.79 -4.30
CA ILE A 174 3.54 10.44 -3.32
C ILE A 174 2.68 9.27 -3.82
N ILE A 175 2.38 8.33 -2.93
CA ILE A 175 1.38 7.28 -3.11
C ILE A 175 0.38 7.42 -1.96
N VAL A 176 -0.90 7.16 -2.20
CA VAL A 176 -1.94 7.31 -1.17
C VAL A 176 -2.71 6.02 -0.95
N SER A 177 -3.03 5.69 0.29
CA SER A 177 -3.93 4.60 0.63
C SER A 177 -5.08 5.07 1.52
N MET A 178 -6.30 4.60 1.22
CA MET A 178 -7.55 4.97 1.86
C MET A 178 -8.21 3.71 2.44
N LYS A 179 -7.71 3.22 3.58
CA LYS A 179 -8.12 1.91 4.10
C LYS A 179 -9.26 2.02 5.10
N ALA A 180 -10.22 1.11 4.97
CA ALA A 180 -11.29 0.90 5.94
C ALA A 180 -11.55 -0.60 6.10
N SER A 181 -12.17 -1.00 7.21
CA SER A 181 -12.67 -2.35 7.44
C SER A 181 -14.07 -2.54 6.86
N ASP A 182 -14.86 -1.47 6.74
CA ASP A 182 -16.12 -1.46 6.00
C ASP A 182 -15.84 -1.37 4.49
N ILE A 183 -16.43 -2.30 3.73
CA ILE A 183 -16.20 -2.40 2.27
C ILE A 183 -16.82 -1.20 1.55
N ASN A 184 -18.04 -0.80 1.91
CA ASN A 184 -18.74 0.28 1.22
C ASN A 184 -18.03 1.61 1.44
N LEU A 185 -17.60 1.87 2.69
CA LEU A 185 -16.78 3.03 3.02
C LEU A 185 -15.45 3.03 2.25
N ALA A 186 -14.77 1.89 2.15
CA ALA A 186 -13.53 1.78 1.40
C ALA A 186 -13.75 2.08 -0.10
N ILE A 187 -14.75 1.46 -0.72
CA ILE A 187 -15.09 1.69 -2.14
C ILE A 187 -15.36 3.18 -2.38
N GLU A 188 -16.25 3.80 -1.58
CA GLU A 188 -16.58 5.21 -1.71
C GLU A 188 -15.36 6.12 -1.51
N ALA A 189 -14.52 5.83 -0.52
CA ALA A 189 -13.30 6.60 -0.25
C ALA A 189 -12.32 6.56 -1.43
N TYR A 190 -12.07 5.37 -2.01
CA TYR A 190 -11.20 5.25 -3.18
C TYR A 190 -11.79 5.92 -4.43
N GLU A 191 -13.10 5.85 -4.65
CA GLU A 191 -13.76 6.54 -5.75
C GLU A 191 -13.65 8.06 -5.63
N LYS A 192 -13.90 8.61 -4.44
CA LYS A 192 -13.74 10.04 -4.18
C LYS A 192 -12.28 10.47 -4.30
N ALA A 193 -11.35 9.69 -3.74
CA ALA A 193 -9.92 9.95 -3.85
C ALA A 193 -9.45 9.98 -5.32
N SER A 194 -9.94 9.06 -6.14
CA SER A 194 -9.59 9.00 -7.58
C SER A 194 -10.03 10.22 -8.38
N ARG A 195 -10.99 10.99 -7.87
CA ARG A 195 -11.45 12.25 -8.47
C ARG A 195 -10.78 13.48 -7.86
N ALA A 196 -10.26 13.36 -6.64
CA ALA A 196 -9.71 14.47 -5.88
C ALA A 196 -8.24 14.76 -6.20
N PHE A 197 -7.46 13.76 -6.60
CA PHE A 197 -6.03 13.89 -6.93
C PHE A 197 -5.56 12.80 -7.91
N ASP A 198 -4.40 13.03 -8.53
CA ASP A 198 -3.79 12.17 -9.56
C ASP A 198 -2.63 11.31 -9.03
N TYR A 199 -2.43 11.23 -7.72
CA TYR A 199 -1.43 10.35 -7.11
C TYR A 199 -1.83 8.89 -7.18
N PRO A 200 -0.88 7.95 -7.39
CA PRO A 200 -1.17 6.52 -7.39
C PRO A 200 -1.85 6.06 -6.10
N LEU A 201 -2.82 5.17 -6.24
CA LEU A 201 -3.59 4.62 -5.13
C LEU A 201 -3.12 3.20 -4.77
N HIS A 202 -2.82 3.00 -3.48
CA HIS A 202 -2.56 1.68 -2.91
C HIS A 202 -3.83 1.14 -2.26
N LEU A 203 -4.40 0.11 -2.86
CA LEU A 203 -5.65 -0.50 -2.41
C LEU A 203 -5.44 -1.46 -1.23
N GLY A 204 -6.42 -1.54 -0.35
CA GLY A 204 -6.47 -2.52 0.73
C GLY A 204 -7.72 -2.39 1.56
N ILE A 205 -8.28 -3.54 1.95
CA ILE A 205 -9.32 -3.64 2.98
C ILE A 205 -8.63 -4.11 4.26
N THR A 206 -8.83 -3.39 5.37
CA THR A 206 -8.25 -3.76 6.66
C THR A 206 -9.17 -4.71 7.42
N GLU A 207 -8.58 -5.51 8.32
CA GLU A 207 -9.34 -6.40 9.21
C GLU A 207 -10.30 -7.31 8.42
N SER A 208 -9.79 -7.90 7.33
CA SER A 208 -10.64 -8.68 6.43
C SER A 208 -11.10 -10.01 7.07
N GLY A 209 -10.32 -10.59 7.98
CA GLY A 209 -10.65 -11.82 8.68
C GLY A 209 -9.76 -13.00 8.32
N THR A 210 -10.27 -14.22 8.55
CA THR A 210 -9.56 -15.49 8.26
C THR A 210 -9.32 -15.70 6.77
N LEU A 211 -8.57 -16.74 6.41
CA LEU A 211 -8.27 -17.06 5.02
C LEU A 211 -9.55 -17.10 4.16
N PHE A 212 -10.58 -17.80 4.57
CA PHE A 212 -11.82 -17.93 3.77
C PHE A 212 -12.64 -16.63 3.75
N SER A 213 -13.07 -16.13 4.90
CA SER A 213 -13.91 -14.94 4.97
C SER A 213 -13.19 -13.68 4.51
N GLY A 214 -11.90 -13.57 4.84
CA GLY A 214 -11.06 -12.46 4.44
C GLY A 214 -10.79 -12.44 2.93
N THR A 215 -10.67 -13.60 2.29
CA THR A 215 -10.56 -13.69 0.82
C THR A 215 -11.83 -13.17 0.16
N ILE A 216 -13.01 -13.60 0.61
CA ILE A 216 -14.30 -13.14 0.08
C ILE A 216 -14.43 -11.62 0.26
N LYS A 217 -14.18 -11.14 1.47
CA LYS A 217 -14.26 -9.70 1.80
C LYS A 217 -13.31 -8.87 0.96
N SER A 218 -12.06 -9.31 0.81
CA SER A 218 -11.05 -8.64 -0.02
C SER A 218 -11.42 -8.69 -1.50
N ALA A 219 -11.89 -9.83 -2.01
CA ALA A 219 -12.31 -9.96 -3.40
C ALA A 219 -13.50 -9.04 -3.72
N ALA A 220 -14.49 -8.95 -2.82
CA ALA A 220 -15.63 -8.07 -3.00
C ALA A 220 -15.19 -6.58 -3.01
N GLY A 221 -14.44 -6.13 -2.00
CA GLY A 221 -14.04 -4.73 -1.86
C GLY A 221 -13.01 -4.30 -2.91
N LEU A 222 -11.92 -5.03 -3.04
CA LEU A 222 -10.88 -4.72 -4.03
C LEU A 222 -11.39 -4.91 -5.46
N GLY A 223 -12.21 -5.94 -5.71
CA GLY A 223 -12.81 -6.20 -7.01
C GLY A 223 -13.70 -5.04 -7.47
N ALA A 224 -14.55 -4.52 -6.60
CA ALA A 224 -15.39 -3.37 -6.90
C ALA A 224 -14.59 -2.11 -7.26
N ILE A 225 -13.44 -1.89 -6.61
CA ILE A 225 -12.55 -0.76 -6.90
C ILE A 225 -11.78 -1.00 -8.21
N LEU A 226 -11.22 -2.20 -8.40
CA LEU A 226 -10.44 -2.58 -9.58
C LEU A 226 -11.28 -2.53 -10.85
N SER A 227 -12.56 -2.94 -10.80
CA SER A 227 -13.50 -2.90 -11.94
C SER A 227 -13.76 -1.48 -12.45
N LYS A 228 -13.57 -0.47 -11.61
CA LYS A 228 -13.67 0.96 -11.97
C LYS A 228 -12.36 1.55 -12.53
N GLY A 229 -11.37 0.70 -12.76
CA GLY A 229 -10.06 1.14 -13.24
C GLY A 229 -9.23 1.91 -12.22
N ILE A 230 -9.53 1.77 -10.92
CA ILE A 230 -8.85 2.46 -9.81
C ILE A 230 -7.81 1.53 -9.17
N GLY A 231 -6.69 2.12 -8.71
CA GLY A 231 -5.64 1.43 -7.95
C GLY A 231 -4.45 0.98 -8.78
N ASN A 232 -3.25 1.30 -8.30
CA ASN A 232 -1.96 1.03 -8.94
C ASN A 232 -1.15 -0.04 -8.21
N THR A 233 -1.41 -0.20 -6.91
CA THR A 233 -0.88 -1.29 -6.09
C THR A 233 -1.95 -1.80 -5.16
N LEU A 234 -1.85 -3.04 -4.70
CA LEU A 234 -2.79 -3.58 -3.73
C LEU A 234 -2.09 -4.47 -2.68
N ARG A 235 -2.74 -4.59 -1.52
CA ARG A 235 -2.45 -5.61 -0.52
C ARG A 235 -3.75 -6.26 -0.05
N VAL A 236 -3.82 -7.58 -0.12
CA VAL A 236 -4.80 -8.39 0.59
C VAL A 236 -4.33 -8.53 2.05
N SER A 237 -5.22 -8.39 3.02
CA SER A 237 -4.90 -8.55 4.45
C SER A 237 -5.71 -9.70 5.03
N LEU A 238 -5.01 -10.75 5.48
CA LEU A 238 -5.61 -11.97 6.03
C LEU A 238 -5.00 -12.30 7.39
N SER A 239 -5.78 -12.89 8.28
CA SER A 239 -5.29 -13.56 9.48
C SER A 239 -4.78 -14.96 9.11
N ALA A 240 -3.72 -15.01 8.28
CA ALA A 240 -3.10 -16.22 7.73
C ALA A 240 -1.64 -15.93 7.35
N ASP A 241 -0.93 -16.94 6.85
CA ASP A 241 0.43 -16.75 6.30
C ASP A 241 0.39 -15.70 5.17
N PRO A 242 1.29 -14.69 5.16
CA PRO A 242 1.32 -13.65 4.13
C PRO A 242 1.48 -14.18 2.69
N VAL A 243 2.00 -15.37 2.50
CA VAL A 243 2.05 -16.04 1.19
C VAL A 243 0.63 -16.24 0.63
N GLU A 244 -0.36 -16.54 1.48
CA GLU A 244 -1.75 -16.68 1.06
C GLU A 244 -2.34 -15.34 0.60
N GLU A 245 -1.93 -14.21 1.22
CA GLU A 245 -2.30 -12.87 0.76
C GLU A 245 -1.87 -12.63 -0.70
N VAL A 246 -0.63 -13.04 -1.05
CA VAL A 246 -0.07 -12.92 -2.40
C VAL A 246 -0.83 -13.81 -3.39
N LYS A 247 -1.12 -15.06 -3.02
CA LYS A 247 -1.90 -15.97 -3.87
C LYS A 247 -3.30 -15.42 -4.19
N VAL A 248 -4.00 -14.93 -3.17
CA VAL A 248 -5.33 -14.30 -3.33
C VAL A 248 -5.23 -13.05 -4.21
N ALA A 249 -4.22 -12.21 -4.01
CA ALA A 249 -3.99 -11.03 -4.83
C ALA A 249 -3.78 -11.39 -6.32
N LYS A 250 -2.99 -12.43 -6.60
CA LYS A 250 -2.74 -12.92 -7.97
C LYS A 250 -4.03 -13.43 -8.64
N GLU A 251 -4.81 -14.26 -7.95
CA GLU A 251 -6.08 -14.75 -8.51
C GLU A 251 -7.11 -13.63 -8.71
N LEU A 252 -7.12 -12.64 -7.80
CA LEU A 252 -7.96 -11.46 -7.96
C LEU A 252 -7.58 -10.67 -9.22
N LEU A 253 -6.30 -10.32 -9.39
CA LEU A 253 -5.82 -9.59 -10.57
C LEU A 253 -6.06 -10.37 -11.87
N LYS A 254 -5.85 -11.67 -11.85
CA LYS A 254 -6.14 -12.57 -12.98
C LYS A 254 -7.62 -12.54 -13.37
N SER A 255 -8.53 -12.55 -12.41
CA SER A 255 -9.98 -12.47 -12.64
C SER A 255 -10.41 -11.16 -13.34
N PHE A 256 -9.62 -10.10 -13.23
CA PHE A 256 -9.84 -8.81 -13.91
C PHE A 256 -8.97 -8.62 -15.16
N GLY A 257 -8.22 -9.64 -15.60
CA GLY A 257 -7.30 -9.52 -16.74
C GLY A 257 -6.13 -8.55 -16.49
N LEU A 258 -5.79 -8.30 -15.21
CA LEU A 258 -4.74 -7.38 -14.79
C LEU A 258 -3.41 -8.08 -14.44
N ALA A 259 -3.39 -9.41 -14.50
CA ALA A 259 -2.16 -10.22 -14.39
C ALA A 259 -1.77 -10.71 -15.78
N SER A 260 -0.62 -10.26 -16.28
CA SER A 260 -0.07 -10.74 -17.56
C SER A 260 0.55 -12.14 -17.41
N ASN A 261 0.40 -12.97 -18.46
CA ASN A 261 1.09 -14.26 -18.59
C ASN A 261 0.75 -15.34 -17.55
N MET A 262 -0.46 -15.31 -16.97
CA MET A 262 -0.92 -16.36 -16.05
C MET A 262 -2.02 -17.20 -16.72
N PRO A 263 -1.90 -18.54 -16.78
CA PRO A 263 -2.94 -19.40 -17.31
C PRO A 263 -4.21 -19.32 -16.46
N THR A 264 -5.36 -19.30 -17.12
CA THR A 264 -6.66 -19.38 -16.43
C THR A 264 -7.19 -20.80 -16.56
N LEU A 265 -7.36 -21.49 -15.44
CA LEU A 265 -8.03 -22.78 -15.41
C LEU A 265 -9.54 -22.55 -15.45
N ILE A 266 -10.19 -23.00 -16.52
CA ILE A 266 -11.64 -23.01 -16.61
C ILE A 266 -12.10 -24.41 -16.23
N SER A 267 -12.84 -24.51 -15.13
CA SER A 267 -13.41 -25.76 -14.65
C SER A 267 -14.93 -25.63 -14.49
N CYS A 268 -15.65 -26.56 -15.07
CA CYS A 268 -17.11 -26.62 -14.97
C CYS A 268 -17.51 -27.88 -14.21
N PRO A 269 -18.36 -27.78 -13.15
CA PRO A 269 -18.87 -28.95 -12.44
C PRO A 269 -19.92 -29.75 -13.20
N THR A 270 -20.17 -29.39 -14.48
CA THR A 270 -21.06 -30.07 -15.42
C THR A 270 -22.56 -30.06 -15.11
N CYS A 271 -22.99 -29.64 -13.93
CA CYS A 271 -24.39 -29.46 -13.53
C CYS A 271 -25.35 -30.61 -13.88
N GLY A 272 -24.87 -31.87 -13.97
CA GLY A 272 -25.67 -33.03 -14.34
C GLY A 272 -26.16 -33.04 -15.80
N ARG A 273 -25.53 -32.28 -16.70
CA ARG A 273 -25.90 -32.18 -18.12
C ARG A 273 -25.08 -33.08 -19.06
N ILE A 274 -24.35 -34.04 -18.50
CA ILE A 274 -23.59 -35.04 -19.27
C ILE A 274 -24.29 -36.37 -19.14
#